data_090c7ccb2851cf5a08d8527d0bd9f9df
#
_entry.id   090c7ccb2851cf5a08d8527d0bd9f9df
#
_cell.length_a   1.000
_cell.length_b   1.000
_cell.length_c   1.000
_cell.angle_alpha   90.00
_cell.angle_beta   90.00
_cell.angle_gamma   90.00
#
_symmetry.space_group_name_H-M   'P 1'
#
loop_
_entity.id
_entity.type
_entity.pdbx_description
1 polymer ?
#
loop_
_entity_poly.entity_id
_entity_poly.type
_entity_poly.pdbx_seq_one_letter_code
_entity_poly.pdbx_strand_id
1 'polypeptide(L)'
;MLPRVVDIVEIMAADHTSSNAPDGFIDAGLVRRRRVIGSFNYYNGLGTPALNDLTIIEGTSPDNRRYDLPVTDLRSLPTPLSSYTHEKHGFQIIHQPLPIDPSPTSVHDHKIMTNQYYPAMTALLRQHLGARCSIVRKHSLRDIPDWNRVGMNPEVGFEIPSLAPFSIAHSDYTPAGARGHFRAIREPDWFVENDTETGSTTDPERASFLRLRREIIAAEDRAIAAAGIGPEVYVEGRRPQGGHWDWDGSNYDGPRYGFFSIWRAWETVKRDPLAVMDMSLPVSSRVEYAPLTRTYKNRPGCVPFYYSENAMIRPLALRRRDSGYEESHGGDTAEPAWCYLSEQTPEEVYLLKFYDSEALVRRGRGEEDMRLLCPHTAFQIAGQENEPVRRSCELRVWCIW
;
A
#
# COMPACT_ATOMS: atom_id res chain seq x y z
N MET A 1 -11.78 23.30 20.53
CA MET A 1 -10.49 23.91 20.12
C MET A 1 -10.27 23.53 18.67
N LEU A 2 -10.15 24.49 17.79
CA LEU A 2 -9.86 24.21 16.38
C LEU A 2 -8.46 23.58 16.26
N PRO A 3 -8.23 22.60 15.37
CA PRO A 3 -6.92 22.00 15.18
C PRO A 3 -5.91 23.09 14.78
N ARG A 4 -4.68 22.98 15.29
CA ARG A 4 -3.59 23.88 14.88
C ARG A 4 -3.29 23.68 13.40
N VAL A 5 -3.88 24.50 12.57
CA VAL A 5 -3.48 24.66 11.16
C VAL A 5 -2.23 25.53 11.15
N VAL A 6 -1.12 24.99 10.73
CA VAL A 6 0.11 25.77 10.53
C VAL A 6 0.18 26.10 9.03
N ASP A 7 -0.16 27.36 8.70
CA ASP A 7 0.05 27.86 7.35
C ASP A 7 1.55 28.10 7.14
N ILE A 8 2.25 27.12 6.59
CA ILE A 8 3.64 27.28 6.18
C ILE A 8 3.66 27.81 4.74
N VAL A 9 4.13 29.04 4.58
CA VAL A 9 4.37 29.64 3.27
C VAL A 9 5.75 29.22 2.78
N GLU A 10 5.82 28.25 1.87
CA GLU A 10 7.04 27.94 1.14
C GLU A 10 7.13 28.84 -0.11
N ILE A 11 8.12 29.71 -0.13
CA ILE A 11 8.48 30.50 -1.31
C ILE A 11 9.36 29.61 -2.19
N MET A 12 8.83 29.10 -3.29
CA MET A 12 9.66 28.52 -4.33
C MET A 12 10.32 29.67 -5.12
N ALA A 13 11.61 29.92 -4.90
CA ALA A 13 12.41 30.77 -5.74
C ALA A 13 12.57 30.11 -7.12
N ALA A 14 11.93 30.68 -8.13
CA ALA A 14 12.25 30.34 -9.51
C ALA A 14 13.57 31.04 -9.86
N ASP A 15 14.60 30.26 -10.17
CA ASP A 15 15.83 30.76 -10.77
C ASP A 15 15.53 31.32 -12.16
N HIS A 16 15.43 32.63 -12.24
CA HIS A 16 15.48 33.36 -13.50
C HIS A 16 16.72 34.24 -13.54
N THR A 17 17.77 33.74 -14.16
CA THR A 17 18.81 34.60 -14.73
C THR A 17 18.34 35.05 -16.12
N SER A 18 17.93 36.26 -16.30
CA SER A 18 18.44 37.25 -17.26
C SER A 18 17.47 38.40 -17.57
N SER A 19 18.01 39.60 -17.41
CA SER A 19 17.87 40.84 -18.22
C SER A 19 16.50 41.45 -18.53
N ASN A 20 16.34 42.66 -17.96
CA ASN A 20 15.70 43.86 -18.52
C ASN A 20 14.34 43.75 -19.21
N ALA A 21 13.28 44.11 -18.48
CA ALA A 21 12.12 44.83 -19.01
C ALA A 21 11.31 45.45 -17.86
N PRO A 22 10.54 46.53 -18.11
CA PRO A 22 10.10 47.48 -17.09
C PRO A 22 8.83 47.04 -16.35
N ASP A 23 8.64 47.64 -15.19
CA ASP A 23 7.54 47.55 -14.24
C ASP A 23 6.19 47.03 -14.77
N GLY A 24 5.89 45.82 -14.42
CA GLY A 24 4.56 45.24 -14.42
C GLY A 24 4.48 44.27 -13.25
N PHE A 25 3.67 44.59 -12.24
CA PHE A 25 3.33 43.73 -11.14
C PHE A 25 2.77 42.41 -11.69
N ILE A 26 3.59 41.33 -11.72
CA ILE A 26 3.10 39.98 -11.86
C ILE A 26 2.91 39.48 -10.44
N ASP A 27 1.66 39.44 -9.99
CA ASP A 27 1.23 38.71 -8.81
C ASP A 27 1.45 37.23 -9.11
N ALA A 28 2.64 36.74 -8.81
CA ALA A 28 2.93 35.30 -8.83
C ALA A 28 2.09 34.68 -7.73
N GLY A 29 0.92 34.13 -8.10
CA GLY A 29 -0.05 33.56 -7.20
C GLY A 29 0.61 32.55 -6.26
N LEU A 30 0.82 32.98 -5.03
CA LEU A 30 1.30 32.14 -3.93
C LEU A 30 0.31 31.00 -3.72
N VAL A 31 0.64 29.81 -4.23
CA VAL A 31 -0.15 28.60 -3.97
C VAL A 31 0.04 28.24 -2.51
N ARG A 32 -0.94 28.57 -1.68
CA ARG A 32 -0.96 28.17 -0.27
C ARG A 32 -1.26 26.68 -0.17
N ARG A 33 -0.25 25.89 0.15
CA ARG A 33 -0.42 24.48 0.47
C ARG A 33 -0.94 24.35 1.90
N ARG A 34 -2.10 23.72 2.08
CA ARG A 34 -2.59 23.39 3.40
C ARG A 34 -1.86 22.14 3.88
N ARG A 35 -1.02 22.28 4.90
CA ARG A 35 -0.39 21.16 5.61
C ARG A 35 -0.98 21.05 7.00
N VAL A 36 -1.21 19.82 7.42
CA VAL A 36 -1.55 19.51 8.81
C VAL A 36 -0.39 18.77 9.45
N ILE A 37 -0.27 18.87 10.77
CA ILE A 37 0.67 18.02 11.51
C ILE A 37 -0.06 16.73 11.85
N GLY A 38 0.46 15.63 11.34
CA GLY A 38 -0.04 14.28 11.58
C GLY A 38 0.94 13.46 12.41
N SER A 39 0.41 12.64 13.31
CA SER A 39 1.21 11.70 14.10
C SER A 39 1.29 10.36 13.40
N PHE A 40 2.51 9.91 13.16
CA PHE A 40 2.84 8.68 12.45
C PHE A 40 3.63 7.72 13.32
N ASN A 41 3.36 6.44 13.22
CA ASN A 41 4.18 5.40 13.82
C ASN A 41 5.08 4.76 12.75
N TYR A 42 6.34 4.56 13.12
CA TYR A 42 7.34 3.91 12.28
C TYR A 42 8.01 2.78 13.04
N TYR A 43 8.38 1.73 12.32
CA TYR A 43 9.32 0.75 12.83
C TYR A 43 10.74 1.32 12.77
N ASN A 44 11.38 1.52 13.93
CA ASN A 44 12.72 2.12 14.04
C ASN A 44 13.78 1.11 14.54
N GLY A 45 13.44 -0.17 14.60
CA GLY A 45 14.37 -1.21 15.04
C GLY A 45 15.60 -1.33 14.14
N LEU A 46 16.71 -1.74 14.72
CA LEU A 46 17.94 -2.04 13.99
C LEU A 46 17.87 -3.46 13.42
N GLY A 47 18.10 -3.60 12.12
CA GLY A 47 18.08 -4.92 11.46
C GLY A 47 16.70 -5.34 10.94
N THR A 48 16.57 -6.61 10.60
CA THR A 48 15.32 -7.22 10.17
C THR A 48 14.46 -7.54 11.38
N PRO A 49 13.16 -7.17 11.40
CA PRO A 49 12.26 -7.56 12.48
C PRO A 49 12.21 -9.07 12.68
N ALA A 50 11.98 -9.49 13.91
CA ALA A 50 11.79 -10.90 14.21
C ALA A 50 10.62 -11.48 13.41
N LEU A 51 10.77 -12.71 12.97
CA LEU A 51 9.70 -13.44 12.27
C LEU A 51 8.46 -13.51 13.17
N ASN A 52 7.29 -13.14 12.62
CA ASN A 52 6.01 -13.12 13.33
C ASN A 52 5.91 -12.12 14.52
N ASP A 53 6.73 -11.08 14.55
CA ASP A 53 6.61 -10.06 15.58
C ASP A 53 5.35 -9.21 15.36
N LEU A 54 4.25 -9.62 15.99
CA LEU A 54 2.96 -8.93 15.90
C LEU A 54 2.97 -7.60 16.66
N THR A 55 3.85 -7.40 17.66
CA THR A 55 3.90 -6.16 18.43
C THR A 55 4.25 -4.95 17.57
N ILE A 56 5.01 -5.16 16.48
CA ILE A 56 5.29 -4.12 15.50
C ILE A 56 4.00 -3.62 14.87
N ILE A 57 3.12 -4.53 14.45
CA ILE A 57 1.86 -4.24 13.77
C ILE A 57 0.87 -3.57 14.71
N GLU A 58 0.84 -4.03 15.96
CA GLU A 58 -0.02 -3.49 17.02
C GLU A 58 0.45 -2.13 17.52
N GLY A 59 1.63 -1.67 17.08
CA GLY A 59 2.23 -0.42 17.53
C GLY A 59 2.81 -0.46 18.94
N THR A 60 2.85 -1.64 19.55
CA THR A 60 3.31 -1.85 20.95
C THR A 60 4.78 -2.25 21.07
N SER A 61 5.44 -2.55 19.94
CA SER A 61 6.87 -2.87 19.93
C SER A 61 7.71 -1.72 20.50
N PRO A 62 8.72 -1.99 21.35
CA PRO A 62 9.68 -0.99 21.79
C PRO A 62 10.49 -0.36 20.65
N ASP A 63 10.51 -1.03 19.49
CA ASP A 63 11.15 -0.53 18.28
C ASP A 63 10.26 0.45 17.47
N ASN A 64 9.00 0.60 17.84
CA ASN A 64 8.14 1.58 17.20
C ASN A 64 8.42 2.99 17.73
N ARG A 65 8.43 3.97 16.86
CA ARG A 65 8.60 5.39 17.18
C ARG A 65 7.49 6.20 16.55
N ARG A 66 7.00 7.17 17.32
CA ARG A 66 5.99 8.12 16.85
C ARG A 66 6.66 9.45 16.51
N TYR A 67 6.30 10.00 15.37
CA TYR A 67 6.75 11.29 14.89
C TYR A 67 5.56 12.14 14.44
N ASP A 68 5.63 13.43 14.75
CA ASP A 68 4.70 14.42 14.27
C ASP A 68 5.31 15.07 13.01
N LEU A 69 4.67 14.85 11.86
CA LEU A 69 5.18 15.21 10.55
C LEU A 69 4.16 16.04 9.78
N PRO A 70 4.62 16.97 8.91
CA PRO A 70 3.73 17.66 8.00
C PRO A 70 3.15 16.72 6.95
N VAL A 71 1.84 16.80 6.73
CA VAL A 71 1.10 16.04 5.73
C VAL A 71 0.42 17.01 4.80
N THR A 72 0.62 16.86 3.50
CA THR A 72 0.00 17.71 2.49
C THR A 72 -1.43 17.27 2.21
N ASP A 73 -2.38 18.17 2.34
CA ASP A 73 -3.75 17.93 1.88
C ASP A 73 -3.79 18.11 0.35
N LEU A 74 -4.07 17.03 -0.38
CA LEU A 74 -4.11 17.03 -1.84
C LEU A 74 -5.18 17.97 -2.41
N ARG A 75 -6.26 18.24 -1.65
CA ARG A 75 -7.30 19.19 -2.05
C ARG A 75 -6.81 20.64 -2.07
N SER A 76 -5.75 20.93 -1.32
CA SER A 76 -5.18 22.28 -1.25
C SER A 76 -4.21 22.58 -2.39
N LEU A 77 -3.90 21.59 -3.21
CA LEU A 77 -2.99 21.75 -4.34
C LEU A 77 -3.74 22.20 -5.60
N PRO A 78 -3.12 23.00 -6.48
CA PRO A 78 -3.71 23.35 -7.77
C PRO A 78 -3.78 22.16 -8.74
N THR A 79 -3.04 21.11 -8.44
CA THR A 79 -2.98 19.88 -9.22
C THR A 79 -4.29 19.12 -9.10
N PRO A 80 -5.01 18.84 -10.20
CA PRO A 80 -6.24 18.05 -10.16
C PRO A 80 -6.01 16.67 -9.58
N LEU A 81 -6.93 16.15 -8.75
CA LEU A 81 -6.82 14.82 -8.15
C LEU A 81 -6.71 13.71 -9.22
N SER A 82 -7.31 13.93 -10.40
CA SER A 82 -7.25 13.00 -11.53
C SER A 82 -5.86 12.91 -12.21
N SER A 83 -4.93 13.80 -11.90
CA SER A 83 -3.57 13.76 -12.45
C SER A 83 -2.61 12.84 -11.67
N TYR A 84 -3.02 12.38 -10.51
CA TYR A 84 -2.26 11.37 -9.76
C TYR A 84 -2.45 10.01 -10.41
N THR A 85 -1.33 9.36 -10.83
CA THR A 85 -1.34 8.06 -11.47
C THR A 85 -0.55 7.05 -10.67
N HIS A 86 -1.00 5.80 -10.65
CA HIS A 86 -0.33 4.73 -9.92
C HIS A 86 1.08 4.43 -10.46
N GLU A 87 1.36 4.77 -11.73
CA GLU A 87 2.69 4.59 -12.33
C GLU A 87 3.69 5.58 -11.74
N LYS A 88 3.33 6.87 -11.74
CA LYS A 88 4.21 7.95 -11.32
C LYS A 88 4.23 8.17 -9.81
N HIS A 89 3.07 8.10 -9.14
CA HIS A 89 2.92 8.47 -7.74
C HIS A 89 2.83 7.27 -6.80
N GLY A 90 2.63 6.04 -7.35
CA GLY A 90 2.36 4.83 -6.58
C GLY A 90 0.89 4.66 -6.22
N PHE A 91 0.09 5.73 -6.35
CA PHE A 91 -1.36 5.73 -6.11
C PHE A 91 -2.11 6.53 -7.17
N GLN A 92 -3.41 6.30 -7.24
CA GLN A 92 -4.34 7.07 -8.06
C GLN A 92 -5.62 7.34 -7.27
N ILE A 93 -6.26 8.49 -7.51
CA ILE A 93 -7.55 8.84 -6.92
C ILE A 93 -8.60 8.75 -8.02
N ILE A 94 -9.63 7.97 -7.78
CA ILE A 94 -10.70 7.70 -8.74
C ILE A 94 -12.02 8.15 -8.11
N HIS A 95 -12.83 8.90 -8.85
CA HIS A 95 -14.19 9.20 -8.44
C HIS A 95 -15.13 8.13 -8.98
N GLN A 96 -15.75 7.37 -8.08
CA GLN A 96 -16.63 6.25 -8.40
C GLN A 96 -17.81 6.19 -7.44
N PRO A 97 -19.06 6.28 -7.92
CA PRO A 97 -20.23 6.08 -7.09
C PRO A 97 -20.20 4.78 -6.30
N LEU A 98 -20.85 4.77 -5.14
CA LEU A 98 -20.96 3.56 -4.33
C LEU A 98 -21.77 2.49 -5.10
N PRO A 99 -21.24 1.29 -5.30
CA PRO A 99 -21.94 0.22 -5.99
C PRO A 99 -22.90 -0.56 -5.08
N ILE A 100 -22.82 -0.35 -3.77
CA ILE A 100 -23.66 -0.99 -2.75
C ILE A 100 -24.03 0.02 -1.67
N ASP A 101 -25.05 -0.30 -0.88
CA ASP A 101 -25.37 0.48 0.33
C ASP A 101 -24.21 0.41 1.34
N PRO A 102 -23.71 1.56 1.85
CA PRO A 102 -22.59 1.60 2.80
C PRO A 102 -22.97 1.24 4.25
N SER A 103 -24.21 0.83 4.51
CA SER A 103 -24.65 0.44 5.85
C SER A 103 -23.81 -0.73 6.40
N PRO A 104 -23.62 -0.81 7.73
CA PRO A 104 -22.91 -1.94 8.35
C PRO A 104 -23.50 -3.30 7.92
N THR A 105 -24.81 -3.41 7.80
CA THR A 105 -25.48 -4.64 7.40
C THR A 105 -25.04 -5.09 6.01
N SER A 106 -24.94 -4.17 5.04
CA SER A 106 -24.54 -4.51 3.67
C SER A 106 -23.04 -4.80 3.54
N VAL A 107 -22.20 -4.00 4.19
CA VAL A 107 -20.72 -4.17 4.04
C VAL A 107 -20.19 -5.39 4.78
N HIS A 108 -20.92 -5.89 5.79
CA HIS A 108 -20.59 -7.16 6.47
C HIS A 108 -21.29 -8.37 5.84
N ASP A 109 -22.17 -8.16 4.86
CA ASP A 109 -22.80 -9.26 4.12
C ASP A 109 -21.85 -9.77 3.03
N HIS A 110 -21.31 -10.97 3.24
CA HIS A 110 -20.40 -11.61 2.30
C HIS A 110 -20.99 -11.75 0.88
N LYS A 111 -22.31 -12.05 0.77
CA LYS A 111 -22.95 -12.20 -0.54
C LYS A 111 -23.07 -10.87 -1.28
N ILE A 112 -23.38 -9.79 -0.57
CA ILE A 112 -23.38 -8.46 -1.17
C ILE A 112 -21.97 -8.07 -1.65
N MET A 113 -20.97 -8.30 -0.80
CA MET A 113 -19.58 -8.00 -1.16
C MET A 113 -19.11 -8.80 -2.38
N THR A 114 -19.34 -10.10 -2.40
CA THR A 114 -18.85 -10.96 -3.49
C THR A 114 -19.65 -10.82 -4.79
N ASN A 115 -20.97 -10.62 -4.70
CA ASN A 115 -21.83 -10.61 -5.89
C ASN A 115 -22.04 -9.21 -6.49
N GLN A 116 -21.79 -8.14 -5.73
CA GLN A 116 -22.01 -6.77 -6.20
C GLN A 116 -20.74 -5.92 -6.11
N TYR A 117 -20.11 -5.86 -4.94
CA TYR A 117 -18.95 -4.98 -4.74
C TYR A 117 -17.71 -5.45 -5.52
N TYR A 118 -17.33 -6.74 -5.44
CA TYR A 118 -16.18 -7.27 -6.14
C TYR A 118 -16.27 -7.10 -7.66
N PRO A 119 -17.37 -7.49 -8.34
CA PRO A 119 -17.48 -7.27 -9.78
C PRO A 119 -17.37 -5.80 -10.19
N ALA A 120 -17.98 -4.88 -9.42
CA ALA A 120 -17.88 -3.46 -9.69
C ALA A 120 -16.44 -2.95 -9.56
N MET A 121 -15.70 -3.41 -8.55
CA MET A 121 -14.31 -2.98 -8.31
C MET A 121 -13.33 -3.61 -9.30
N THR A 122 -13.51 -4.86 -9.70
CA THR A 122 -12.68 -5.46 -10.77
C THR A 122 -12.91 -4.81 -12.13
N ALA A 123 -14.15 -4.42 -12.43
CA ALA A 123 -14.46 -3.64 -13.64
C ALA A 123 -13.77 -2.26 -13.61
N LEU A 124 -13.81 -1.56 -12.45
CA LEU A 124 -13.11 -0.30 -12.23
C LEU A 124 -11.62 -0.44 -12.50
N LEU A 125 -10.97 -1.47 -11.93
CA LEU A 125 -9.55 -1.73 -12.13
C LEU A 125 -9.21 -1.99 -13.60
N ARG A 126 -9.98 -2.84 -14.27
CA ARG A 126 -9.76 -3.09 -15.70
C ARG A 126 -9.86 -1.83 -16.54
N GLN A 127 -10.83 -0.96 -16.22
CA GLN A 127 -11.00 0.32 -16.92
C GLN A 127 -9.79 1.24 -16.71
N HIS A 128 -9.27 1.36 -15.48
CA HIS A 128 -8.21 2.30 -15.15
C HIS A 128 -6.80 1.76 -15.41
N LEU A 129 -6.59 0.46 -15.29
CA LEU A 129 -5.28 -0.18 -15.47
C LEU A 129 -5.10 -0.79 -16.86
N GLY A 130 -6.18 -0.98 -17.63
CA GLY A 130 -6.13 -1.74 -18.88
C GLY A 130 -5.82 -3.23 -18.67
N ALA A 131 -6.02 -3.75 -17.46
CA ALA A 131 -5.74 -5.15 -17.15
C ALA A 131 -6.68 -6.09 -17.90
N ARG A 132 -6.12 -7.17 -18.47
CA ARG A 132 -6.85 -8.22 -19.18
C ARG A 132 -7.68 -9.07 -18.23
N CYS A 133 -7.15 -9.31 -17.03
CA CYS A 133 -7.76 -10.13 -16.00
C CYS A 133 -7.54 -9.49 -14.63
N SER A 134 -8.56 -9.48 -13.76
CA SER A 134 -8.48 -8.92 -12.41
C SER A 134 -9.26 -9.79 -11.45
N ILE A 135 -8.57 -10.31 -10.42
CA ILE A 135 -9.18 -11.19 -9.42
C ILE A 135 -8.98 -10.65 -8.01
N VAL A 136 -10.09 -10.53 -7.28
CA VAL A 136 -10.07 -10.16 -5.86
C VAL A 136 -9.48 -11.30 -5.04
N ARG A 137 -8.49 -10.98 -4.21
CA ARG A 137 -7.90 -11.93 -3.27
C ARG A 137 -8.67 -11.97 -1.95
N LYS A 138 -8.95 -10.80 -1.40
CA LYS A 138 -9.74 -10.63 -0.18
C LYS A 138 -10.10 -9.16 0.01
N HIS A 139 -11.04 -8.91 0.92
CA HIS A 139 -11.25 -7.59 1.49
C HIS A 139 -10.94 -7.59 3.00
N SER A 140 -10.72 -6.41 3.53
CA SER A 140 -10.56 -6.17 4.96
C SER A 140 -11.39 -4.96 5.34
N LEU A 141 -12.27 -5.11 6.31
CA LEU A 141 -13.06 -4.00 6.87
C LEU A 141 -12.30 -3.39 8.04
N ARG A 142 -12.35 -2.06 8.16
CA ARG A 142 -11.73 -1.33 9.24
C ARG A 142 -12.75 -0.36 9.82
N ASP A 143 -13.37 -0.77 10.92
CA ASP A 143 -14.49 -0.07 11.56
C ASP A 143 -14.52 -0.20 13.09
N ILE A 144 -13.40 -0.63 13.69
CA ILE A 144 -13.21 -0.66 15.13
C ILE A 144 -12.13 0.33 15.57
N PRO A 145 -12.23 0.91 16.78
CA PRO A 145 -11.38 2.02 17.22
C PRO A 145 -9.92 1.63 17.50
N ASP A 146 -9.68 0.42 17.95
CA ASP A 146 -8.35 -0.05 18.35
C ASP A 146 -8.19 -1.56 18.21
N TRP A 147 -6.93 -2.02 18.12
CA TRP A 147 -6.56 -3.43 17.98
C TRP A 147 -6.84 -4.28 19.21
N ASN A 148 -7.00 -3.67 20.39
CA ASN A 148 -7.25 -4.42 21.63
C ASN A 148 -8.64 -5.05 21.67
N ARG A 149 -9.54 -4.62 20.78
CA ARG A 149 -10.89 -5.18 20.63
C ARG A 149 -10.96 -6.33 19.62
N VAL A 150 -9.91 -6.52 18.85
CA VAL A 150 -9.80 -7.70 17.98
C VAL A 150 -9.42 -8.87 18.85
N GLY A 151 -10.38 -9.69 19.20
CA GLY A 151 -10.07 -11.04 19.70
C GLY A 151 -9.35 -11.78 18.57
N MET A 152 -8.02 -11.68 18.53
CA MET A 152 -7.21 -12.53 17.66
C MET A 152 -7.37 -13.96 18.14
N ASN A 153 -8.31 -14.67 17.57
CA ASN A 153 -8.33 -16.13 17.68
C ASN A 153 -7.41 -16.67 16.59
N PRO A 154 -6.17 -17.07 16.91
CA PRO A 154 -5.24 -17.62 15.94
C PRO A 154 -5.72 -18.96 15.35
N GLU A 155 -6.79 -19.55 15.90
CA GLU A 155 -7.37 -20.81 15.45
C GLU A 155 -8.48 -20.63 14.40
N VAL A 156 -9.07 -19.43 14.30
CA VAL A 156 -10.06 -19.10 13.27
C VAL A 156 -9.32 -18.41 12.13
N GLY A 157 -8.86 -19.20 11.19
CA GLY A 157 -8.10 -18.72 10.04
C GLY A 157 -8.87 -17.65 9.26
N PHE A 158 -8.20 -16.53 8.99
CA PHE A 158 -8.46 -15.53 7.96
C PHE A 158 -9.72 -14.67 8.01
N GLU A 159 -10.72 -14.94 8.80
CA GLU A 159 -11.89 -14.09 8.96
C GLU A 159 -11.83 -13.30 10.27
N ILE A 160 -11.07 -12.21 10.26
CA ILE A 160 -11.31 -11.12 11.21
C ILE A 160 -12.31 -10.21 10.49
N PRO A 161 -13.60 -10.19 10.89
CA PRO A 161 -14.63 -9.43 10.17
C PRO A 161 -14.38 -7.93 10.22
N SER A 162 -13.65 -7.44 11.24
CA SER A 162 -13.37 -6.02 11.45
C SER A 162 -12.00 -5.81 12.05
N LEU A 163 -11.29 -4.79 11.57
CA LEU A 163 -9.96 -4.42 12.01
C LEU A 163 -9.91 -2.94 12.40
N ALA A 164 -8.96 -2.57 13.24
CA ALA A 164 -8.62 -1.17 13.46
C ALA A 164 -7.84 -0.58 12.27
N PRO A 165 -7.84 0.75 12.09
CA PRO A 165 -6.93 1.42 11.17
C PRO A 165 -5.48 1.02 11.43
N PHE A 166 -4.74 0.65 10.39
CA PHE A 166 -3.34 0.24 10.53
C PHE A 166 -2.44 1.48 10.56
N SER A 167 -1.85 1.75 11.71
CA SER A 167 -1.19 3.03 12.01
C SER A 167 0.33 3.02 11.86
N ILE A 168 0.93 1.92 11.39
CA ILE A 168 2.37 1.85 11.12
C ILE A 168 2.65 2.12 9.65
N ALA A 169 3.60 3.01 9.35
CA ALA A 169 4.01 3.29 8.00
C ALA A 169 4.63 2.05 7.33
N HIS A 170 4.02 1.59 6.24
CA HIS A 170 4.40 0.35 5.57
C HIS A 170 4.05 0.36 4.09
N SER A 171 4.57 -0.61 3.37
CA SER A 171 3.98 -1.13 2.14
C SER A 171 3.53 -2.57 2.40
N ASP A 172 2.38 -2.93 1.87
CA ASP A 172 1.78 -4.24 2.15
C ASP A 172 2.65 -5.42 1.75
N TYR A 173 3.51 -5.24 0.76
CA TYR A 173 4.42 -6.28 0.29
C TYR A 173 5.79 -5.72 -0.06
N THR A 174 6.83 -6.52 0.17
CA THR A 174 8.07 -6.43 -0.59
C THR A 174 7.86 -7.08 -1.96
N PRO A 175 8.72 -6.85 -2.96
CA PRO A 175 8.65 -7.57 -4.23
C PRO A 175 8.67 -9.09 -4.06
N ALA A 176 9.52 -9.60 -3.18
CA ALA A 176 9.60 -11.03 -2.87
C ALA A 176 8.33 -11.54 -2.19
N GLY A 177 7.79 -10.75 -1.23
CA GLY A 177 6.55 -11.07 -0.54
C GLY A 177 5.34 -11.11 -1.50
N ALA A 178 5.24 -10.18 -2.44
CA ALA A 178 4.20 -10.19 -3.46
C ALA A 178 4.29 -11.43 -4.36
N ARG A 179 5.49 -11.74 -4.88
CA ARG A 179 5.72 -12.96 -5.68
C ARG A 179 5.39 -14.23 -4.89
N GLY A 180 5.85 -14.31 -3.64
CA GLY A 180 5.54 -15.44 -2.78
C GLY A 180 4.04 -15.61 -2.55
N HIS A 181 3.32 -14.50 -2.35
CA HIS A 181 1.87 -14.51 -2.23
C HIS A 181 1.19 -14.97 -3.52
N PHE A 182 1.66 -14.52 -4.69
CA PHE A 182 1.14 -14.95 -5.99
C PHE A 182 1.37 -16.44 -6.24
N ARG A 183 2.56 -16.95 -5.90
CA ARG A 183 2.94 -18.37 -6.02
C ARG A 183 2.18 -19.27 -5.05
N ALA A 184 1.87 -18.77 -3.86
CA ALA A 184 1.14 -19.53 -2.83
C ALA A 184 -0.36 -19.68 -3.11
N ILE A 185 -0.90 -19.03 -4.14
CA ILE A 185 -2.30 -19.19 -4.54
C ILE A 185 -2.53 -20.64 -4.98
N ARG A 186 -3.37 -21.38 -4.25
CA ARG A 186 -3.74 -22.76 -4.57
C ARG A 186 -5.05 -22.79 -5.32
N GLU A 187 -5.11 -23.65 -6.32
CA GLU A 187 -6.25 -23.73 -7.22
C GLU A 187 -7.59 -24.13 -6.55
N PRO A 188 -7.63 -25.05 -5.55
CA PRO A 188 -8.88 -25.40 -4.88
C PRO A 188 -9.25 -24.44 -3.73
N ASP A 189 -8.27 -23.99 -2.95
CA ASP A 189 -8.52 -23.40 -1.62
C ASP A 189 -8.90 -21.93 -1.67
N TRP A 190 -8.43 -21.20 -2.68
CA TRP A 190 -8.63 -19.76 -2.73
C TRP A 190 -10.04 -19.33 -3.08
N PHE A 191 -10.73 -20.19 -3.80
CA PHE A 191 -12.09 -19.91 -4.26
C PHE A 191 -13.16 -20.52 -3.35
N VAL A 192 -12.78 -21.48 -2.49
CA VAL A 192 -13.69 -22.13 -1.55
C VAL A 192 -14.01 -21.26 -0.33
N GLU A 193 -13.09 -20.39 0.12
CA GLU A 193 -13.36 -19.49 1.25
C GLU A 193 -14.35 -18.37 0.92
N ASN A 194 -14.55 -18.08 -0.39
CA ASN A 194 -15.50 -17.04 -0.85
C ASN A 194 -16.72 -17.62 -1.60
N ASP A 195 -16.84 -18.94 -1.76
CA ASP A 195 -17.81 -19.49 -2.72
C ASP A 195 -18.40 -20.82 -2.22
N THR A 196 -19.10 -20.76 -1.09
CA THR A 196 -19.81 -21.93 -0.57
C THR A 196 -21.07 -22.30 -1.37
N GLU A 197 -21.50 -21.44 -2.31
CA GLU A 197 -22.72 -21.72 -3.11
C GLU A 197 -22.62 -21.45 -4.63
N THR A 198 -21.60 -20.74 -5.11
CA THR A 198 -21.50 -20.39 -6.55
C THR A 198 -20.19 -20.80 -7.21
N GLY A 199 -19.42 -21.69 -6.59
CA GLY A 199 -18.13 -22.19 -7.09
C GLY A 199 -18.27 -22.93 -8.43
N SER A 200 -18.82 -22.29 -9.43
CA SER A 200 -18.81 -22.80 -10.79
C SER A 200 -17.36 -22.83 -11.29
N THR A 201 -16.82 -24.02 -11.43
CA THR A 201 -15.54 -24.28 -12.11
C THR A 201 -15.53 -23.77 -13.57
N THR A 202 -16.62 -23.16 -14.02
CA THR A 202 -16.88 -22.73 -15.41
C THR A 202 -16.72 -21.23 -15.61
N ASP A 203 -16.28 -20.43 -14.60
CA ASP A 203 -16.00 -19.01 -14.78
C ASP A 203 -14.81 -18.82 -15.76
N PRO A 204 -15.04 -18.25 -16.97
CA PRO A 204 -13.99 -18.08 -17.98
C PRO A 204 -12.85 -17.16 -17.51
N GLU A 205 -13.15 -16.16 -16.65
CA GLU A 205 -12.16 -15.23 -16.15
C GLU A 205 -11.21 -15.94 -15.17
N ARG A 206 -11.75 -16.78 -14.31
CA ARG A 206 -10.98 -17.62 -13.41
C ARG A 206 -10.06 -18.58 -14.17
N ALA A 207 -10.60 -19.29 -15.15
CA ALA A 207 -9.81 -20.20 -15.97
C ALA A 207 -8.67 -19.47 -16.72
N SER A 208 -8.95 -18.27 -17.22
CA SER A 208 -7.97 -17.40 -17.86
C SER A 208 -6.87 -16.96 -16.87
N PHE A 209 -7.24 -16.53 -15.66
CA PHE A 209 -6.30 -16.16 -14.62
C PHE A 209 -5.37 -17.32 -14.25
N LEU A 210 -5.90 -18.51 -14.01
CA LEU A 210 -5.10 -19.68 -13.63
C LEU A 210 -4.13 -20.09 -14.74
N ARG A 211 -4.55 -20.01 -16.01
CA ARG A 211 -3.65 -20.25 -17.15
C ARG A 211 -2.52 -19.22 -17.19
N LEU A 212 -2.84 -17.93 -17.13
CA LEU A 212 -1.85 -16.85 -17.17
C LEU A 212 -0.91 -16.91 -15.96
N ARG A 213 -1.44 -17.26 -14.77
CA ARG A 213 -0.63 -17.45 -13.58
C ARG A 213 0.44 -18.54 -13.79
N ARG A 214 0.09 -19.70 -14.39
CA ARG A 214 1.08 -20.73 -14.71
C ARG A 214 2.15 -20.25 -15.68
N GLU A 215 1.77 -19.48 -16.69
CA GLU A 215 2.70 -18.85 -17.64
C GLU A 215 3.66 -17.89 -16.94
N ILE A 216 3.15 -17.04 -16.04
CA ILE A 216 3.93 -16.10 -15.22
C ILE A 216 4.94 -16.84 -14.35
N ILE A 217 4.49 -17.85 -13.58
CA ILE A 217 5.38 -18.61 -12.70
C ILE A 217 6.47 -19.33 -13.51
N ALA A 218 6.13 -19.91 -14.65
CA ALA A 218 7.12 -20.56 -15.52
C ALA A 218 8.13 -19.56 -16.10
N ALA A 219 7.71 -18.32 -16.41
CA ALA A 219 8.60 -17.26 -16.86
C ALA A 219 9.53 -16.79 -15.73
N GLU A 220 9.01 -16.62 -14.52
CA GLU A 220 9.82 -16.30 -13.35
C GLU A 220 10.88 -17.38 -13.09
N ASP A 221 10.49 -18.66 -13.13
CA ASP A 221 11.40 -19.79 -12.89
C ASP A 221 12.55 -19.81 -13.91
N ARG A 222 12.25 -19.52 -15.18
CA ARG A 222 13.29 -19.37 -16.22
C ARG A 222 14.22 -18.18 -15.93
N ALA A 223 13.67 -17.02 -15.55
CA ALA A 223 14.44 -15.83 -15.26
C ALA A 223 15.33 -16.01 -14.01
N ILE A 224 14.82 -16.66 -12.96
CA ILE A 224 15.56 -17.03 -11.74
C ILE A 224 16.73 -17.96 -12.07
N ALA A 225 16.48 -18.99 -12.89
CA ALA A 225 17.53 -19.92 -13.32
C ALA A 225 18.59 -19.21 -14.17
N ALA A 226 18.19 -18.32 -15.08
CA ALA A 226 19.10 -17.51 -15.88
C ALA A 226 19.95 -16.54 -15.05
N ALA A 227 19.43 -16.05 -13.92
CA ALA A 227 20.16 -15.24 -12.97
C ALA A 227 21.15 -16.06 -12.08
N GLY A 228 21.18 -17.38 -12.22
CA GLY A 228 22.06 -18.25 -11.43
C GLY A 228 21.63 -18.40 -9.96
N ILE A 229 20.39 -18.08 -9.62
CA ILE A 229 19.88 -18.16 -8.26
C ILE A 229 19.49 -19.61 -7.98
N GLY A 230 19.97 -20.13 -6.83
CA GLY A 230 19.66 -21.49 -6.38
C GLY A 230 18.19 -21.68 -5.99
N PRO A 231 17.79 -22.95 -5.69
CA PRO A 231 16.42 -23.27 -5.31
C PRO A 231 16.02 -22.58 -4.00
N GLU A 232 14.70 -22.51 -3.77
CA GLU A 232 14.16 -21.99 -2.52
C GLU A 232 14.55 -22.85 -1.33
N VAL A 233 15.02 -22.22 -0.26
CA VAL A 233 15.40 -22.87 1.00
C VAL A 233 14.55 -22.27 2.11
N TYR A 234 13.78 -23.12 2.77
CA TYR A 234 12.93 -22.78 3.90
C TYR A 234 13.56 -23.30 5.19
N VAL A 235 13.87 -22.39 6.10
CA VAL A 235 14.37 -22.72 7.44
C VAL A 235 13.39 -22.15 8.45
N GLU A 236 12.93 -22.97 9.39
CA GLU A 236 12.00 -22.54 10.43
C GLU A 236 12.57 -21.33 11.21
N GLY A 237 11.73 -20.35 11.45
CA GLY A 237 12.12 -19.11 12.14
C GLY A 237 13.01 -18.15 11.34
N ARG A 238 13.23 -18.38 10.05
CA ARG A 238 14.02 -17.49 9.17
C ARG A 238 13.24 -17.10 7.92
N ARG A 239 13.61 -15.96 7.36
CA ARG A 239 13.15 -15.57 6.02
C ARG A 239 13.62 -16.60 5.01
N PRO A 240 12.76 -17.09 4.11
CA PRO A 240 13.19 -17.95 3.02
C PRO A 240 14.27 -17.31 2.15
N GLN A 241 15.13 -18.13 1.56
CA GLN A 241 16.23 -17.71 0.69
C GLN A 241 16.17 -18.47 -0.63
N GLY A 242 16.91 -17.97 -1.63
CA GLY A 242 16.93 -18.55 -2.98
C GLY A 242 15.63 -18.30 -3.75
N GLY A 243 15.55 -18.85 -4.96
CA GLY A 243 14.38 -18.75 -5.82
C GLY A 243 13.86 -17.32 -5.95
N HIS A 244 12.54 -17.14 -5.91
CA HIS A 244 11.90 -15.83 -6.02
C HIS A 244 12.16 -14.89 -4.83
N TRP A 245 12.69 -15.40 -3.70
CA TRP A 245 12.97 -14.57 -2.53
C TRP A 245 14.19 -13.66 -2.71
N ASP A 246 15.21 -14.15 -3.41
CA ASP A 246 16.47 -13.41 -3.63
C ASP A 246 16.59 -12.83 -5.04
N TRP A 247 15.63 -13.13 -5.91
CA TRP A 247 15.56 -12.61 -7.27
C TRP A 247 15.02 -11.17 -7.29
N ASP A 248 15.67 -10.28 -8.04
CA ASP A 248 15.29 -8.87 -8.14
C ASP A 248 14.17 -8.59 -9.16
N GLY A 249 13.90 -9.53 -10.07
CA GLY A 249 12.87 -9.41 -11.10
C GLY A 249 13.29 -8.63 -12.35
N SER A 250 14.54 -8.16 -12.43
CA SER A 250 15.00 -7.27 -13.50
C SER A 250 15.03 -7.89 -14.89
N ASN A 251 15.25 -9.20 -14.95
CA ASN A 251 15.34 -9.97 -16.19
C ASN A 251 14.04 -10.75 -16.53
N TYR A 252 12.91 -10.36 -15.94
CA TYR A 252 11.62 -10.99 -16.23
C TYR A 252 11.13 -10.68 -17.64
N ASP A 253 10.68 -11.69 -18.38
CA ASP A 253 10.21 -11.60 -19.77
C ASP A 253 8.79 -12.16 -19.99
N GLY A 254 8.09 -12.49 -18.90
CA GLY A 254 6.73 -13.04 -18.97
C GLY A 254 5.62 -11.99 -19.03
N PRO A 255 4.34 -12.41 -18.97
CA PRO A 255 3.21 -11.48 -18.94
C PRO A 255 3.29 -10.53 -17.75
N ARG A 256 3.03 -9.23 -17.95
CA ARG A 256 2.95 -8.25 -16.88
C ARG A 256 1.87 -8.65 -15.88
N TYR A 257 2.18 -8.57 -14.60
CA TYR A 257 1.23 -8.78 -13.51
C TYR A 257 1.53 -7.85 -12.36
N GLY A 258 0.50 -7.51 -11.60
CA GLY A 258 0.62 -6.56 -10.51
C GLY A 258 -0.39 -6.83 -9.40
N PHE A 259 -0.13 -6.30 -8.22
CA PHE A 259 -0.98 -6.40 -7.06
C PHE A 259 -1.36 -5.00 -6.59
N PHE A 260 -2.66 -4.77 -6.48
CA PHE A 260 -3.23 -3.47 -6.17
C PHE A 260 -4.21 -3.57 -5.01
N SER A 261 -4.41 -2.45 -4.34
CA SER A 261 -5.50 -2.26 -3.39
C SER A 261 -6.46 -1.21 -3.90
N ILE A 262 -7.75 -1.49 -3.80
CA ILE A 262 -8.80 -0.48 -3.82
C ILE A 262 -9.15 -0.18 -2.38
N TRP A 263 -8.88 1.05 -1.96
CA TRP A 263 -9.23 1.51 -0.64
C TRP A 263 -10.37 2.52 -0.74
N ARG A 264 -11.45 2.28 0.00
CA ARG A 264 -12.67 3.10 -0.01
C ARG A 264 -13.16 3.31 1.42
N ALA A 265 -13.54 4.54 1.75
CA ALA A 265 -14.32 4.84 2.95
C ALA A 265 -15.82 4.51 2.71
N TRP A 266 -16.53 4.13 3.77
CA TRP A 266 -17.98 3.93 3.72
C TRP A 266 -18.78 5.15 4.16
N GLU A 267 -18.09 6.14 4.72
CA GLU A 267 -18.62 7.43 5.13
C GLU A 267 -17.48 8.48 5.06
N THR A 268 -17.83 9.76 5.17
CA THR A 268 -16.80 10.82 5.17
C THR A 268 -15.81 10.61 6.31
N VAL A 269 -14.53 10.58 5.97
CA VAL A 269 -13.44 10.33 6.92
C VAL A 269 -13.17 11.58 7.75
N LYS A 270 -13.41 11.47 9.06
CA LYS A 270 -13.17 12.56 10.03
C LYS A 270 -12.05 12.26 11.00
N ARG A 271 -11.69 10.98 11.16
CA ARG A 271 -10.67 10.49 12.08
C ARG A 271 -9.84 9.41 11.44
N ASP A 272 -8.56 9.32 11.81
CA ASP A 272 -7.60 8.34 11.32
C ASP A 272 -7.56 8.23 9.78
N PRO A 273 -7.38 9.36 9.04
CA PRO A 273 -7.38 9.34 7.58
C PRO A 273 -6.23 8.48 7.04
N LEU A 274 -6.35 8.07 5.78
CA LEU A 274 -5.29 7.38 5.06
C LEU A 274 -4.28 8.39 4.52
N ALA A 275 -3.02 8.26 4.94
CA ALA A 275 -1.89 8.90 4.28
C ALA A 275 -1.26 7.96 3.25
N VAL A 276 -0.88 8.51 2.12
CA VAL A 276 -0.11 7.87 1.06
C VAL A 276 1.17 8.67 0.81
N MET A 277 2.25 8.00 0.42
CA MET A 277 3.49 8.69 0.08
C MET A 277 3.52 8.96 -1.42
N ASP A 278 3.74 10.23 -1.79
CA ASP A 278 3.92 10.59 -3.20
C ASP A 278 5.30 10.13 -3.68
N MET A 279 5.33 9.02 -4.38
CA MET A 279 6.54 8.38 -4.88
C MET A 279 7.17 9.11 -6.07
N SER A 280 6.53 10.14 -6.62
CA SER A 280 7.10 10.96 -7.70
C SER A 280 8.19 11.91 -7.22
N LEU A 281 8.19 12.23 -5.91
CA LEU A 281 9.11 13.18 -5.34
C LEU A 281 10.45 12.53 -4.95
N PRO A 282 11.59 13.19 -5.17
CA PRO A 282 12.92 12.64 -4.85
C PRO A 282 13.07 12.23 -3.38
N VAL A 283 12.42 12.95 -2.47
CA VAL A 283 12.45 12.65 -1.03
C VAL A 283 11.87 11.27 -0.71
N SER A 284 10.93 10.77 -1.51
CA SER A 284 10.33 9.45 -1.31
C SER A 284 11.28 8.29 -1.62
N SER A 285 12.38 8.52 -2.34
CA SER A 285 13.44 7.53 -2.52
C SER A 285 14.35 7.37 -1.31
N ARG A 286 14.20 8.22 -0.29
CA ARG A 286 15.04 8.25 0.93
C ARG A 286 14.45 7.49 2.11
N VAL A 287 13.54 6.59 1.85
CA VAL A 287 13.04 5.66 2.85
C VAL A 287 13.73 4.31 2.71
N GLU A 288 14.04 3.71 3.83
CA GLU A 288 14.50 2.33 3.90
C GLU A 288 13.29 1.41 4.09
N TYR A 289 13.28 0.29 3.40
CA TYR A 289 12.26 -0.73 3.54
C TYR A 289 12.81 -1.89 4.36
N ALA A 290 12.30 -2.04 5.58
CA ALA A 290 12.65 -3.17 6.44
C ALA A 290 11.66 -4.32 6.22
N PRO A 291 12.09 -5.48 5.68
CA PRO A 291 11.19 -6.60 5.47
C PRO A 291 10.72 -7.19 6.81
N LEU A 292 9.42 -7.32 6.97
CA LEU A 292 8.78 -8.06 8.06
C LEU A 292 8.17 -9.33 7.50
N THR A 293 8.83 -10.46 7.72
CA THR A 293 8.38 -11.76 7.24
C THR A 293 7.49 -12.43 8.29
N ARG A 294 6.34 -12.96 7.88
CA ARG A 294 5.42 -13.71 8.73
C ARG A 294 5.22 -15.11 8.19
N THR A 295 5.12 -16.05 9.10
CA THR A 295 4.78 -17.43 8.80
C THR A 295 3.36 -17.71 9.25
N TYR A 296 2.55 -18.23 8.36
CA TYR A 296 1.23 -18.72 8.71
C TYR A 296 1.25 -20.25 8.74
N LYS A 297 0.84 -20.84 9.86
CA LYS A 297 0.65 -22.30 9.94
C LYS A 297 -0.56 -22.67 9.10
N ASN A 298 -0.37 -23.57 8.17
CA ASN A 298 -1.46 -24.05 7.33
C ASN A 298 -2.34 -25.07 8.04
N ARG A 299 -3.60 -25.17 7.55
CA ARG A 299 -4.53 -26.21 7.96
C ARG A 299 -3.99 -27.62 7.61
N PRO A 300 -4.45 -28.69 8.31
CA PRO A 300 -4.05 -30.07 7.98
C PRO A 300 -4.25 -30.40 6.49
N GLY A 301 -3.23 -31.00 5.87
CA GLY A 301 -3.24 -31.37 4.45
C GLY A 301 -2.64 -30.34 3.48
N CYS A 302 -2.23 -29.18 3.95
CA CYS A 302 -1.62 -28.12 3.14
C CYS A 302 -0.09 -28.06 3.31
N VAL A 303 0.64 -27.36 2.38
CA VAL A 303 2.07 -27.07 2.56
C VAL A 303 2.27 -26.46 3.95
N PRO A 304 3.28 -26.90 4.72
CA PRO A 304 3.34 -26.63 6.16
C PRO A 304 3.44 -25.14 6.53
N PHE A 305 3.86 -24.27 5.61
CA PHE A 305 4.02 -22.84 5.92
C PHE A 305 3.73 -21.96 4.69
N TYR A 306 3.00 -20.89 4.92
CA TYR A 306 2.87 -19.77 4.01
C TYR A 306 3.65 -18.59 4.59
N TYR A 307 4.47 -17.96 3.76
CA TYR A 307 5.24 -16.78 4.15
C TYR A 307 4.64 -15.55 3.48
N SER A 308 4.45 -14.50 4.27
CA SER A 308 4.10 -13.17 3.79
C SER A 308 5.20 -12.20 4.21
N GLU A 309 5.62 -11.31 3.34
CA GLU A 309 6.62 -10.31 3.66
C GLU A 309 6.11 -8.92 3.32
N ASN A 310 5.93 -8.10 4.38
CA ASN A 310 5.60 -6.69 4.28
C ASN A 310 6.87 -5.84 4.35
N ALA A 311 6.82 -4.62 3.88
CA ALA A 311 7.92 -3.67 4.00
C ALA A 311 7.55 -2.59 5.02
N MET A 312 8.20 -2.59 6.17
CA MET A 312 8.10 -1.50 7.15
C MET A 312 8.92 -0.31 6.67
N ILE A 313 8.37 0.89 6.77
CA ILE A 313 9.03 2.11 6.30
C ILE A 313 9.90 2.68 7.41
N ARG A 314 11.14 3.02 7.06
CA ARG A 314 12.11 3.72 7.92
C ARG A 314 12.59 4.98 7.20
N PRO A 315 12.13 6.18 7.57
CA PRO A 315 12.67 7.40 7.00
C PRO A 315 14.10 7.63 7.46
N LEU A 316 15.04 7.75 6.55
CA LEU A 316 16.46 7.95 6.87
C LEU A 316 16.69 9.25 7.64
N ALA A 317 15.98 10.32 7.30
CA ALA A 317 16.09 11.61 7.99
C ALA A 317 15.68 11.52 9.47
N LEU A 318 14.61 10.79 9.80
CA LEU A 318 14.14 10.63 11.18
C LEU A 318 15.12 9.78 12.00
N ARG A 319 15.70 8.75 11.39
CA ARG A 319 16.71 7.90 12.04
C ARG A 319 17.96 8.67 12.45
N ARG A 320 18.39 9.67 11.67
CA ARG A 320 19.53 10.54 12.00
C ARG A 320 19.23 11.44 13.19
N ARG A 321 18.00 11.97 13.31
CA ARG A 321 17.58 12.74 14.49
C ARG A 321 17.69 11.92 15.78
N ASP A 322 17.24 10.67 15.76
CA ASP A 322 17.25 9.79 16.94
C ASP A 322 18.65 9.36 17.35
N SER A 323 19.61 9.31 16.43
CA SER A 323 21.00 8.93 16.69
C SER A 323 21.86 10.06 17.27
N GLY A 324 21.32 11.28 17.40
CA GLY A 324 22.06 12.46 17.86
C GLY A 324 23.17 12.92 16.88
N TYR A 325 23.13 12.44 15.65
CA TYR A 325 24.10 12.82 14.62
C TYR A 325 23.76 14.24 14.13
N GLU A 326 24.41 15.23 14.69
CA GLU A 326 24.36 16.60 14.17
C GLU A 326 25.07 16.64 12.80
N GLU A 327 24.34 17.01 11.76
CA GLU A 327 24.92 17.21 10.42
C GLU A 327 25.86 18.42 10.41
N SER A 328 27.14 18.16 10.41
CA SER A 328 28.17 19.20 10.18
C SER A 328 28.28 19.67 8.73
N HIS A 329 27.54 19.07 7.81
CA HIS A 329 27.57 19.41 6.37
C HIS A 329 26.16 19.27 5.79
N GLY A 330 25.47 20.36 5.55
CA GLY A 330 24.31 20.63 4.69
C GLY A 330 23.55 19.45 4.04
N GLY A 331 23.41 18.33 4.72
CA GLY A 331 22.72 17.14 4.27
C GLY A 331 21.22 17.32 4.40
N ASP A 332 20.55 17.03 3.34
CA ASP A 332 19.13 17.17 3.07
C ASP A 332 18.25 16.51 4.16
N THR A 333 17.63 17.31 4.98
CA THR A 333 16.71 16.92 6.06
C THR A 333 15.29 16.67 5.56
N ALA A 334 15.12 16.43 4.26
CA ALA A 334 13.80 16.33 3.65
C ALA A 334 12.96 15.21 4.27
N GLU A 335 11.80 15.60 4.79
CA GLU A 335 10.83 14.71 5.41
C GLU A 335 10.08 13.89 4.36
N PRO A 336 9.55 12.69 4.72
CA PRO A 336 8.75 11.89 3.80
C PRO A 336 7.58 12.69 3.21
N ALA A 337 7.33 12.53 1.92
CA ALA A 337 6.28 13.27 1.20
C ALA A 337 4.90 12.65 1.43
N TRP A 338 4.41 12.70 2.67
CA TRP A 338 3.07 12.25 3.01
C TRP A 338 2.00 13.19 2.50
N CYS A 339 0.97 12.63 1.91
CA CYS A 339 -0.24 13.35 1.50
C CYS A 339 -1.50 12.54 1.84
N TYR A 340 -2.64 13.25 1.89
CA TYR A 340 -3.94 12.67 2.21
C TYR A 340 -5.07 13.47 1.56
N LEU A 341 -6.30 12.96 1.63
CA LEU A 341 -7.51 13.71 1.29
C LEU A 341 -8.23 14.08 2.58
N SER A 342 -8.35 15.38 2.85
CA SER A 342 -9.21 15.86 3.93
C SER A 342 -10.67 15.52 3.64
N GLU A 343 -11.42 15.08 4.66
CA GLU A 343 -12.83 14.74 4.54
C GLU A 343 -13.14 13.86 3.32
N GLN A 344 -12.28 12.85 3.10
CA GLN A 344 -12.45 11.91 1.98
C GLN A 344 -13.84 11.29 2.01
N THR A 345 -14.57 11.40 0.90
CA THR A 345 -15.93 10.87 0.76
C THR A 345 -15.92 9.41 0.23
N PRO A 346 -17.04 8.69 0.36
CA PRO A 346 -17.16 7.32 -0.15
C PRO A 346 -16.95 7.18 -1.67
N GLU A 347 -17.22 8.23 -2.44
CA GLU A 347 -17.03 8.25 -3.89
C GLU A 347 -15.56 8.42 -4.30
N GLU A 348 -14.70 8.83 -3.39
CA GLU A 348 -13.27 9.04 -3.64
C GLU A 348 -12.48 7.79 -3.25
N VAL A 349 -12.06 7.06 -4.25
CA VAL A 349 -11.40 5.77 -4.11
C VAL A 349 -9.91 5.92 -4.33
N TYR A 350 -9.10 5.42 -3.40
CA TYR A 350 -7.68 5.22 -3.65
C TYR A 350 -7.44 3.89 -4.35
N LEU A 351 -6.70 3.93 -5.45
CA LEU A 351 -6.02 2.79 -6.04
C LEU A 351 -4.56 2.84 -5.60
N LEU A 352 -4.13 1.89 -4.79
CA LEU A 352 -2.76 1.79 -4.27
C LEU A 352 -2.02 0.67 -4.99
N LYS A 353 -0.79 0.94 -5.43
CA LYS A 353 0.07 -0.08 -6.02
C LYS A 353 0.85 -0.79 -4.92
N PHE A 354 0.78 -2.12 -4.87
CA PHE A 354 1.55 -2.95 -3.96
C PHE A 354 2.70 -3.68 -4.64
N TYR A 355 2.56 -3.95 -5.94
CA TYR A 355 3.56 -4.61 -6.75
C TYR A 355 3.23 -4.45 -8.23
N ASP A 356 4.26 -4.39 -9.06
CA ASP A 356 4.14 -4.37 -10.53
C ASP A 356 5.42 -4.99 -11.14
N SER A 357 5.28 -6.08 -11.87
CA SER A 357 6.43 -6.77 -12.49
C SER A 357 7.12 -5.90 -13.54
N GLU A 358 6.38 -5.06 -14.27
CA GLU A 358 6.94 -4.13 -15.26
C GLU A 358 7.84 -3.08 -14.60
N ALA A 359 7.49 -2.59 -13.40
CA ALA A 359 8.31 -1.64 -12.69
C ALA A 359 9.69 -2.22 -12.29
N LEU A 360 9.77 -3.52 -12.00
CA LEU A 360 11.06 -4.18 -11.74
C LEU A 360 11.91 -4.30 -13.01
N VAL A 361 11.29 -4.69 -14.12
CA VAL A 361 11.96 -4.82 -15.42
C VAL A 361 12.51 -3.47 -15.88
N ARG A 362 11.70 -2.41 -15.80
CA ARG A 362 12.13 -1.04 -16.14
C ARG A 362 13.28 -0.57 -15.27
N ARG A 363 13.17 -0.78 -13.96
CA ARG A 363 14.24 -0.46 -13.02
C ARG A 363 15.55 -1.20 -13.35
N GLY A 364 15.47 -2.48 -13.75
CA GLY A 364 16.62 -3.26 -14.23
C GLY A 364 17.28 -2.67 -15.47
N ARG A 365 16.55 -1.91 -16.28
CA ARG A 365 17.06 -1.16 -17.45
C ARG A 365 17.52 0.26 -17.11
N GLY A 366 17.47 0.67 -15.84
CA GLY A 366 17.78 2.02 -15.41
C GLY A 366 16.65 3.04 -15.67
N GLU A 367 15.45 2.59 -15.96
CA GLU A 367 14.25 3.41 -16.15
C GLU A 367 13.54 3.55 -14.80
N GLU A 368 13.34 4.77 -14.32
CA GLU A 368 12.70 5.06 -13.03
C GLU A 368 11.36 5.80 -13.18
N ASP A 369 10.72 5.66 -14.32
CA ASP A 369 9.45 6.32 -14.67
C ASP A 369 8.22 5.62 -14.07
N MET A 370 8.36 4.37 -13.63
CA MET A 370 7.28 3.59 -13.02
C MET A 370 7.61 3.21 -11.57
N ARG A 371 6.74 3.59 -10.65
CA ARG A 371 6.87 3.26 -9.22
C ARG A 371 6.40 1.83 -8.94
N LEU A 372 7.14 1.16 -8.07
CA LEU A 372 6.91 -0.25 -7.75
C LEU A 372 5.77 -0.47 -6.77
N LEU A 373 5.64 0.44 -5.80
CA LEU A 373 4.72 0.32 -4.66
C LEU A 373 4.29 1.69 -4.14
N CYS A 374 3.31 1.71 -3.23
CA CYS A 374 2.84 2.90 -2.54
C CYS A 374 2.93 2.69 -1.02
N PRO A 375 3.85 3.36 -0.31
CA PRO A 375 3.82 3.41 1.14
C PRO A 375 2.57 4.12 1.63
N HIS A 376 1.96 3.59 2.69
CA HIS A 376 0.74 4.15 3.25
C HIS A 376 0.59 3.81 4.74
N THR A 377 -0.28 4.53 5.41
CA THR A 377 -0.63 4.32 6.83
C THR A 377 -1.87 5.09 7.21
N ALA A 378 -2.58 4.66 8.25
CA ALA A 378 -3.46 5.56 8.98
C ALA A 378 -2.61 6.48 9.87
N PHE A 379 -3.03 7.74 10.01
CA PHE A 379 -2.34 8.69 10.88
C PHE A 379 -3.35 9.48 11.70
N GLN A 380 -2.89 10.13 12.76
CA GLN A 380 -3.75 10.90 13.67
C GLN A 380 -3.52 12.39 13.49
N ILE A 381 -4.60 13.14 13.48
CA ILE A 381 -4.59 14.61 13.50
C ILE A 381 -5.11 15.06 14.87
N ALA A 382 -4.34 15.89 15.57
CA ALA A 382 -4.73 16.38 16.89
C ALA A 382 -6.09 17.11 16.86
N GLY A 383 -6.96 16.78 17.80
CA GLY A 383 -8.32 17.32 17.91
C GLY A 383 -9.39 16.50 17.18
N GLN A 384 -9.02 15.41 16.51
CA GLN A 384 -9.96 14.48 15.87
C GLN A 384 -10.21 13.20 16.68
N GLU A 385 -9.68 13.09 17.90
CA GLU A 385 -9.73 11.87 18.72
C GLU A 385 -11.15 11.46 19.10
N ASN A 386 -12.08 12.44 19.18
CA ASN A 386 -13.48 12.23 19.52
C ASN A 386 -14.41 12.15 18.31
N GLU A 387 -13.88 12.29 17.09
CA GLU A 387 -14.66 12.12 15.88
C GLU A 387 -15.05 10.65 15.69
N PRO A 388 -16.09 10.35 14.89
CA PRO A 388 -16.51 9.00 14.58
C PRO A 388 -15.35 8.14 14.04
N VAL A 389 -15.30 6.88 14.47
CA VAL A 389 -14.32 5.91 13.98
C VAL A 389 -14.48 5.75 12.48
N ARG A 390 -13.36 5.82 11.76
CA ARG A 390 -13.34 5.59 10.31
C ARG A 390 -13.88 4.21 9.96
N ARG A 391 -14.82 4.17 9.03
CA ARG A 391 -15.32 2.95 8.40
C ARG A 391 -14.81 2.88 6.97
N SER A 392 -14.03 1.85 6.67
CA SER A 392 -13.39 1.69 5.35
C SER A 392 -13.21 0.23 4.96
N CYS A 393 -13.03 0.01 3.67
CA CYS A 393 -12.70 -1.29 3.08
C CYS A 393 -11.42 -1.18 2.27
N GLU A 394 -10.57 -2.17 2.43
CA GLU A 394 -9.41 -2.43 1.59
C GLU A 394 -9.68 -3.71 0.80
N LEU A 395 -9.67 -3.63 -0.53
CA LEU A 395 -9.85 -4.74 -1.43
C LEU A 395 -8.56 -5.03 -2.15
N ARG A 396 -7.98 -6.22 -1.98
CA ARG A 396 -6.71 -6.63 -2.61
C ARG A 396 -6.97 -7.41 -3.88
N VAL A 397 -6.38 -6.97 -4.99
CA VAL A 397 -6.70 -7.48 -6.33
C VAL A 397 -5.42 -7.77 -7.12
N TRP A 398 -5.32 -8.96 -7.69
CA TRP A 398 -4.33 -9.30 -8.70
C TRP A 398 -4.81 -8.87 -10.08
N CYS A 399 -3.92 -8.25 -10.83
CA CYS A 399 -4.15 -7.83 -12.21
C CYS A 399 -3.10 -8.45 -13.13
N ILE A 400 -3.52 -8.90 -14.33
CA ILE A 400 -2.65 -9.45 -15.37
C ILE A 400 -2.98 -8.74 -16.69
N TRP A 401 -1.95 -8.35 -17.46
CA TRP A 401 -2.07 -7.67 -18.76
C TRP A 401 -1.79 -8.59 -19.94
#